data_94b77d332f78d7fd197759cf7d60e0c5
#
_entry.id   94b77d332f78d7fd197759cf7d60e0c5
#
_cell.length_a   1.000
_cell.length_b   1.000
_cell.length_c   1.000
_cell.angle_alpha   90.00
_cell.angle_beta   90.00
_cell.angle_gamma   90.00
#
_symmetry.space_group_name_H-M   'P 1'
#
loop_
_entity.id
_entity.type
_entity.pdbx_description
1 polymer ?
#
loop_
_entity_poly.entity_id
_entity_poly.type
_entity_poly.pdbx_seq_one_letter_code
_entity_poly.pdbx_strand_id
1 'polypeptide(L)'
;ATYPDENPAIRHFRSVARELHVVLPISFFERHGNTQFNSVAMIDADGEVLGIYRKTHIPDGLPYAEKFYFTPGDTGFKVWDTAYGKIGVGICWDQWFPEAARAMALMGAEMLLYPTAIGNEPYLEKDSRKHWCNVMRGHAAANMMPVIASNRIGREVPEGNQDSKGMVFYGTSFIADQHGELVVQADDHSECVLTATFDLDELADERRQWGIFRDRRPEMYKIITTHGVNR
;
A
#
# COMPACT_ATOMS: atom_id res chain seq x y z
N ALA A 1 -5.64 19.95 1.81
CA ALA A 1 -4.22 19.63 1.74
C ALA A 1 -3.44 20.43 2.76
N THR A 2 -2.46 19.83 3.41
CA THR A 2 -1.61 20.44 4.43
C THR A 2 -0.14 20.12 4.17
N TYR A 3 0.77 20.96 4.66
CA TYR A 3 2.16 20.55 4.77
C TYR A 3 2.29 19.43 5.81
N PRO A 4 3.27 18.52 5.70
CA PRO A 4 3.43 17.41 6.64
C PRO A 4 3.50 17.87 8.11
N ASP A 5 4.30 18.89 8.39
CA ASP A 5 4.51 19.43 9.75
C ASP A 5 3.27 20.12 10.33
N GLU A 6 2.35 20.56 9.48
CA GLU A 6 1.12 21.24 9.88
C GLU A 6 -0.06 20.27 9.99
N ASN A 7 0.08 19.04 9.50
CA ASN A 7 -1.01 18.09 9.44
C ASN A 7 -1.43 17.64 10.84
N PRO A 8 -2.69 17.86 11.24
CA PRO A 8 -3.16 17.54 12.59
C PRO A 8 -3.16 16.03 12.88
N ALA A 9 -3.42 15.20 11.86
CA ALA A 9 -3.40 13.74 12.02
C ALA A 9 -1.96 13.26 12.28
N ILE A 10 -0.97 13.74 11.50
CA ILE A 10 0.44 13.38 11.73
C ILE A 10 0.85 13.76 13.15
N ARG A 11 0.56 14.99 13.59
CA ARG A 11 0.88 15.43 14.96
C ARG A 11 0.22 14.58 16.03
N HIS A 12 -1.04 14.23 15.86
CA HIS A 12 -1.76 13.35 16.78
C HIS A 12 -1.13 11.96 16.83
N PHE A 13 -0.92 11.34 15.67
CA PHE A 13 -0.41 9.96 15.61
C PHE A 13 1.06 9.82 16.02
N ARG A 14 1.86 10.88 15.99
CA ARG A 14 3.20 10.90 16.62
C ARG A 14 3.11 10.66 18.12
N SER A 15 2.11 11.25 18.79
CA SER A 15 1.89 11.02 20.22
C SER A 15 1.39 9.61 20.50
N VAL A 16 0.46 9.10 19.67
CA VAL A 16 -0.07 7.74 19.79
C VAL A 16 1.03 6.70 19.54
N ALA A 17 1.86 6.87 18.50
CA ALA A 17 2.98 5.97 18.20
C ALA A 17 3.93 5.85 19.39
N ARG A 18 4.31 6.99 20.00
CA ARG A 18 5.17 7.03 21.18
C ARG A 18 4.54 6.41 22.41
N GLU A 19 3.25 6.70 22.67
CA GLU A 19 2.54 6.18 23.83
C GLU A 19 2.37 4.65 23.77
N LEU A 20 2.03 4.13 22.58
CA LEU A 20 1.75 2.72 22.37
C LEU A 20 2.95 1.90 21.91
N HIS A 21 4.09 2.55 21.61
CA HIS A 21 5.28 1.94 21.03
C HIS A 21 4.97 1.16 19.74
N VAL A 22 4.27 1.80 18.81
CA VAL A 22 3.86 1.21 17.52
C VAL A 22 4.34 2.05 16.33
N VAL A 23 4.63 1.38 15.22
CA VAL A 23 4.94 2.02 13.92
C VAL A 23 3.64 2.28 13.17
N LEU A 24 3.44 3.50 12.67
CA LEU A 24 2.21 3.91 12.02
C LEU A 24 2.46 4.54 10.64
N PRO A 25 1.99 3.92 9.54
CA PRO A 25 1.87 4.58 8.25
C PRO A 25 0.57 5.42 8.21
N ILE A 26 0.70 6.73 8.14
CA ILE A 26 -0.44 7.65 8.17
C ILE A 26 -0.64 8.30 6.80
N SER A 27 -1.73 7.95 6.13
CA SER A 27 -2.12 8.57 4.86
C SER A 27 -2.67 9.97 5.07
N PHE A 28 -2.29 10.90 4.17
CA PHE A 28 -2.78 12.27 4.23
C PHE A 28 -2.74 12.94 2.85
N PHE A 29 -3.54 13.99 2.71
CA PHE A 29 -3.54 14.86 1.55
C PHE A 29 -2.43 15.92 1.73
N GLU A 30 -1.30 15.71 1.07
CA GLU A 30 -0.11 16.57 1.18
C GLU A 30 -0.22 17.79 0.27
N ARG A 31 0.18 18.95 0.79
CA ARG A 31 0.53 20.14 0.03
C ARG A 31 2.05 20.30 0.00
N HIS A 32 2.60 20.54 -1.19
CA HIS A 32 4.02 20.84 -1.38
C HIS A 32 4.17 21.97 -2.40
N GLY A 33 4.38 23.19 -1.90
CA GLY A 33 4.36 24.40 -2.75
C GLY A 33 2.99 24.57 -3.43
N ASN A 34 2.99 24.55 -4.75
CA ASN A 34 1.79 24.66 -5.59
C ASN A 34 1.24 23.28 -6.03
N THR A 35 1.81 22.19 -5.54
CA THR A 35 1.51 20.82 -5.94
C THR A 35 0.86 20.07 -4.79
N GLN A 36 0.04 19.08 -5.11
CA GLN A 36 -0.65 18.25 -4.15
C GLN A 36 -0.38 16.77 -4.42
N PHE A 37 -0.21 16.00 -3.35
CA PHE A 37 0.11 14.58 -3.42
C PHE A 37 -0.80 13.76 -2.50
N ASN A 38 -1.03 12.52 -2.89
CA ASN A 38 -1.54 11.47 -2.03
C ASN A 38 -0.33 10.81 -1.34
N SER A 39 -0.21 10.97 -0.04
CA SER A 39 1.03 10.68 0.68
C SER A 39 0.83 9.83 1.92
N VAL A 40 1.87 9.13 2.33
CA VAL A 40 1.98 8.44 3.61
C VAL A 40 3.18 9.00 4.37
N ALA A 41 2.96 9.40 5.63
CA ALA A 41 4.01 9.64 6.59
C ALA A 41 4.27 8.35 7.38
N MET A 42 5.52 7.88 7.41
CA MET A 42 5.92 6.78 8.27
C MET A 42 6.35 7.34 9.63
N ILE A 43 5.66 6.93 10.67
CA ILE A 43 5.93 7.34 12.06
C ILE A 43 6.47 6.12 12.81
N ASP A 44 7.67 6.26 13.41
CA ASP A 44 8.28 5.18 14.19
C ASP A 44 7.72 5.11 15.62
N ALA A 45 8.06 4.04 16.31
CA ALA A 45 7.57 3.73 17.66
C ALA A 45 7.91 4.76 18.74
N ASP A 46 8.89 5.64 18.50
CA ASP A 46 9.24 6.77 19.34
C ASP A 46 8.49 8.08 18.99
N GLY A 47 7.64 8.02 17.93
CA GLY A 47 6.90 9.15 17.40
C GLY A 47 7.69 10.03 16.42
N GLU A 48 8.89 9.61 16.00
CA GLU A 48 9.64 10.28 14.94
C GLU A 48 9.01 10.01 13.57
N VAL A 49 9.00 11.03 12.69
CA VAL A 49 8.57 10.87 11.30
C VAL A 49 9.79 10.50 10.46
N LEU A 50 9.87 9.22 10.07
CA LEU A 50 11.00 8.69 9.29
C LEU A 50 11.03 9.21 7.85
N GLY A 51 9.92 9.72 7.35
CA GLY A 51 9.84 10.32 6.03
C GLY A 51 8.45 10.18 5.39
N ILE A 52 8.38 10.67 4.15
CA ILE A 52 7.15 10.72 3.36
C ILE A 52 7.33 9.88 2.08
N TYR A 53 6.32 9.08 1.76
CA TYR A 53 6.13 8.48 0.45
C TYR A 53 4.97 9.16 -0.25
N ARG A 54 5.16 9.57 -1.48
CA ARG A 54 4.13 10.11 -2.37
C ARG A 54 3.72 9.03 -3.36
N LYS A 55 2.42 8.75 -3.43
CA LYS A 55 1.83 7.72 -4.31
C LYS A 55 2.34 7.85 -5.74
N THR A 56 3.03 6.83 -6.22
CA THR A 56 3.67 6.84 -7.54
C THR A 56 2.64 6.74 -8.66
N HIS A 57 1.69 5.80 -8.54
CA HIS A 57 0.71 5.54 -9.58
C HIS A 57 -0.64 6.15 -9.20
N ILE A 58 -1.05 7.17 -9.95
CA ILE A 58 -2.33 7.87 -9.72
C ILE A 58 -3.36 7.32 -10.70
N PRO A 59 -4.44 6.67 -10.21
CA PRO A 59 -5.51 6.19 -11.07
C PRO A 59 -6.28 7.35 -11.69
N ASP A 60 -6.90 7.08 -12.83
CA ASP A 60 -7.83 7.98 -13.49
C ASP A 60 -9.05 7.21 -13.99
N GLY A 61 -10.14 7.93 -14.18
CA GLY A 61 -11.43 7.35 -14.56
C GLY A 61 -12.42 7.34 -13.41
N LEU A 62 -13.70 7.36 -13.75
CA LEU A 62 -14.78 7.32 -12.77
C LEU A 62 -14.85 5.92 -12.13
N PRO A 63 -14.99 5.83 -10.79
CA PRO A 63 -15.22 6.93 -9.83
C PRO A 63 -13.93 7.49 -9.20
N TYR A 64 -12.73 7.03 -9.61
CA TYR A 64 -11.44 7.36 -8.99
C TYR A 64 -10.72 8.52 -9.68
N ALA A 65 -11.34 9.66 -9.90
CA ALA A 65 -10.73 10.81 -10.58
C ALA A 65 -9.56 11.45 -9.76
N GLU A 66 -8.60 10.65 -9.30
CA GLU A 66 -7.50 11.11 -8.45
C GLU A 66 -6.55 12.07 -9.17
N LYS A 67 -6.40 11.97 -10.50
CA LYS A 67 -5.56 12.88 -11.28
C LYS A 67 -6.04 14.33 -11.29
N PHE A 68 -7.29 14.56 -10.91
CA PHE A 68 -7.80 15.92 -10.70
C PHE A 68 -7.16 16.60 -9.49
N TYR A 69 -6.83 15.81 -8.46
CA TYR A 69 -6.31 16.30 -7.18
C TYR A 69 -4.82 16.16 -7.03
N PHE A 70 -4.23 15.07 -7.56
CA PHE A 70 -2.90 14.65 -7.21
C PHE A 70 -1.95 14.58 -8.42
N THR A 71 -0.76 15.08 -8.20
CA THR A 71 0.40 14.85 -9.07
C THR A 71 0.98 13.46 -8.74
N PRO A 72 1.49 12.70 -9.73
CA PRO A 72 2.26 11.50 -9.48
C PRO A 72 3.42 11.77 -8.53
N GLY A 73 3.66 10.84 -7.61
CA GLY A 73 4.70 10.96 -6.60
C GLY A 73 6.11 11.01 -7.20
N ASP A 74 6.96 11.82 -6.59
CA ASP A 74 8.35 12.09 -7.01
C ASP A 74 9.40 11.60 -5.99
N THR A 75 8.97 10.93 -4.91
CA THR A 75 9.86 10.42 -3.87
C THR A 75 10.58 9.13 -4.27
N GLY A 76 10.15 8.46 -5.33
CA GLY A 76 10.46 7.06 -5.57
C GLY A 76 9.83 6.15 -4.50
N PHE A 77 9.95 4.84 -4.70
CA PHE A 77 9.53 3.88 -3.67
C PHE A 77 10.38 4.01 -2.41
N LYS A 78 9.79 3.73 -1.25
CA LYS A 78 10.44 3.88 0.05
C LYS A 78 10.36 2.59 0.86
N VAL A 79 11.42 2.33 1.57
CA VAL A 79 11.51 1.35 2.64
C VAL A 79 12.11 2.04 3.84
N TRP A 80 11.51 1.91 4.99
CA TRP A 80 11.98 2.53 6.23
C TRP A 80 12.49 1.47 7.19
N ASP A 81 13.62 1.75 7.78
CA ASP A 81 14.19 0.99 8.88
C ASP A 81 13.51 1.47 10.16
N THR A 82 12.57 0.69 10.67
CA THR A 82 11.75 1.02 11.83
C THR A 82 12.20 0.24 13.05
N ALA A 83 11.67 0.58 14.22
CA ALA A 83 11.95 -0.16 15.46
C ALA A 83 11.65 -1.67 15.37
N TYR A 84 10.80 -2.10 14.43
CA TYR A 84 10.32 -3.50 14.35
C TYR A 84 10.58 -4.18 13.01
N GLY A 85 11.42 -3.59 12.16
CA GLY A 85 11.78 -4.17 10.87
C GLY A 85 11.69 -3.19 9.71
N LYS A 86 12.05 -3.64 8.52
CA LYS A 86 12.09 -2.84 7.31
C LYS A 86 10.77 -2.90 6.57
N ILE A 87 10.05 -1.77 6.55
CA ILE A 87 8.69 -1.69 6.04
C ILE A 87 8.63 -0.91 4.74
N GLY A 88 8.09 -1.51 3.68
CA GLY A 88 7.70 -0.84 2.45
C GLY A 88 6.22 -0.49 2.45
N VAL A 89 5.85 0.65 1.85
CA VAL A 89 4.44 1.06 1.72
C VAL A 89 4.14 1.44 0.28
N GLY A 90 3.08 0.86 -0.28
CA GLY A 90 2.46 1.32 -1.52
C GLY A 90 1.03 1.78 -1.23
N ILE A 91 0.55 2.83 -1.91
CA ILE A 91 -0.78 3.38 -1.66
C ILE A 91 -1.75 2.90 -2.73
N CYS A 92 -2.76 2.14 -2.33
CA CYS A 92 -3.92 1.75 -3.15
C CYS A 92 -3.51 1.29 -4.57
N TRP A 93 -3.60 2.16 -5.59
CA TRP A 93 -3.30 1.83 -6.99
C TRP A 93 -1.89 1.27 -7.22
N ASP A 94 -0.91 1.61 -6.38
CA ASP A 94 0.45 1.03 -6.43
C ASP A 94 0.44 -0.50 -6.29
N GLN A 95 -0.60 -1.04 -5.66
CA GLN A 95 -0.79 -2.48 -5.44
C GLN A 95 -0.92 -3.31 -6.72
N TRP A 96 -1.27 -2.69 -7.85
CA TRP A 96 -1.42 -3.40 -9.13
C TRP A 96 -0.11 -3.61 -9.87
N PHE A 97 0.99 -2.99 -9.41
CA PHE A 97 2.28 -2.96 -10.08
C PHE A 97 3.29 -3.89 -9.41
N PRO A 98 3.56 -5.08 -9.98
CA PRO A 98 4.57 -6.00 -9.44
C PRO A 98 5.96 -5.37 -9.32
N GLU A 99 6.28 -4.42 -10.18
CA GLU A 99 7.53 -3.66 -10.17
C GLU A 99 7.70 -2.87 -8.86
N ALA A 100 6.62 -2.30 -8.32
CA ALA A 100 6.64 -1.57 -7.06
C ALA A 100 6.99 -2.49 -5.89
N ALA A 101 6.31 -3.64 -5.78
CA ALA A 101 6.56 -4.63 -4.76
C ALA A 101 8.00 -5.20 -4.84
N ARG A 102 8.45 -5.51 -6.08
CA ARG A 102 9.82 -6.01 -6.32
C ARG A 102 10.87 -4.95 -6.02
N ALA A 103 10.65 -3.69 -6.36
CA ALA A 103 11.56 -2.60 -6.04
C ALA A 103 11.74 -2.48 -4.52
N MET A 104 10.65 -2.44 -3.75
CA MET A 104 10.72 -2.37 -2.29
C MET A 104 11.38 -3.60 -1.67
N ALA A 105 11.12 -4.81 -2.21
CA ALA A 105 11.81 -6.02 -1.78
C ALA A 105 13.33 -5.95 -2.00
N LEU A 106 13.77 -5.40 -3.13
CA LEU A 106 15.18 -5.19 -3.45
C LEU A 106 15.84 -4.09 -2.60
N MET A 107 15.05 -3.14 -2.11
CA MET A 107 15.48 -2.14 -1.14
C MET A 107 15.57 -2.69 0.29
N GLY A 108 15.23 -3.98 0.48
CA GLY A 108 15.34 -4.67 1.75
C GLY A 108 14.06 -4.73 2.58
N ALA A 109 12.89 -4.44 2.01
CA ALA A 109 11.63 -4.59 2.74
C ALA A 109 11.45 -6.02 3.26
N GLU A 110 11.03 -6.12 4.52
CA GLU A 110 10.70 -7.37 5.21
C GLU A 110 9.18 -7.60 5.23
N MET A 111 8.40 -6.54 5.05
CA MET A 111 6.95 -6.58 4.83
C MET A 111 6.48 -5.42 3.98
N LEU A 112 5.32 -5.56 3.34
CA LEU A 112 4.67 -4.51 2.57
C LEU A 112 3.30 -4.17 3.16
N LEU A 113 3.04 -2.87 3.29
CA LEU A 113 1.75 -2.34 3.71
C LEU A 113 1.06 -1.62 2.55
N TYR A 114 -0.23 -1.88 2.37
CA TYR A 114 -1.04 -1.26 1.33
C TYR A 114 -2.32 -0.66 1.91
N PRO A 115 -2.28 0.60 2.39
CA PRO A 115 -3.49 1.33 2.72
C PRO A 115 -4.30 1.58 1.44
N THR A 116 -5.58 1.18 1.46
CA THR A 116 -6.42 1.09 0.25
C THR A 116 -7.83 1.58 0.49
N ALA A 117 -8.44 2.16 -0.54
CA ALA A 117 -9.86 2.40 -0.66
C ALA A 117 -10.32 1.94 -2.06
N ILE A 118 -10.60 0.63 -2.17
CA ILE A 118 -11.04 0.00 -3.42
C ILE A 118 -12.38 -0.69 -3.22
N GLY A 119 -13.22 -0.67 -4.25
CA GLY A 119 -14.53 -1.27 -4.20
C GLY A 119 -15.05 -1.66 -5.59
N ASN A 120 -16.33 -2.00 -5.64
CA ASN A 120 -17.01 -2.32 -6.89
C ASN A 120 -17.31 -1.02 -7.63
N GLU A 121 -16.74 -0.88 -8.79
CA GLU A 121 -17.01 0.25 -9.67
C GLU A 121 -18.45 0.14 -10.18
N PRO A 122 -19.27 1.19 -10.00
CA PRO A 122 -20.71 1.12 -10.31
C PRO A 122 -21.00 0.91 -11.79
N TYR A 123 -19.99 1.07 -12.65
CA TYR A 123 -20.09 0.94 -14.11
C TYR A 123 -19.48 -0.35 -14.64
N LEU A 124 -18.76 -1.13 -13.79
CA LEU A 124 -18.25 -2.43 -14.14
C LEU A 124 -19.13 -3.51 -13.52
N GLU A 125 -19.63 -4.42 -14.35
CA GLU A 125 -20.45 -5.56 -13.89
C GLU A 125 -19.64 -6.65 -13.18
N LYS A 126 -18.34 -6.44 -13.00
CA LYS A 126 -17.41 -7.44 -12.45
C LYS A 126 -16.95 -7.08 -11.05
N ASP A 127 -17.06 -8.04 -10.14
CA ASP A 127 -16.47 -7.98 -8.81
C ASP A 127 -14.94 -8.18 -8.93
N SER A 128 -14.17 -7.17 -8.57
CA SER A 128 -12.70 -7.19 -8.64
C SER A 128 -12.01 -7.74 -7.39
N ARG A 129 -12.74 -8.11 -6.33
CA ARG A 129 -12.18 -8.57 -5.04
C ARG A 129 -11.17 -9.70 -5.18
N LYS A 130 -11.54 -10.75 -5.92
CA LYS A 130 -10.63 -11.89 -6.13
C LYS A 130 -9.39 -11.50 -6.91
N HIS A 131 -9.53 -10.66 -7.93
CA HIS A 131 -8.39 -10.17 -8.70
C HIS A 131 -7.45 -9.36 -7.81
N TRP A 132 -7.98 -8.41 -7.04
CA TRP A 132 -7.23 -7.63 -6.09
C TRP A 132 -6.47 -8.51 -5.08
N CYS A 133 -7.16 -9.42 -4.41
CA CYS A 133 -6.56 -10.32 -3.43
C CYS A 133 -5.45 -11.20 -4.07
N ASN A 134 -5.69 -11.76 -5.26
CA ASN A 134 -4.73 -12.62 -5.95
C ASN A 134 -3.45 -11.86 -6.33
N VAL A 135 -3.55 -10.63 -6.82
CA VAL A 135 -2.37 -9.80 -7.15
C VAL A 135 -1.53 -9.54 -5.91
N MET A 136 -2.17 -9.17 -4.80
CA MET A 136 -1.47 -8.89 -3.54
C MET A 136 -0.81 -10.14 -2.94
N ARG A 137 -1.51 -11.27 -2.95
CA ARG A 137 -0.96 -12.57 -2.56
C ARG A 137 0.22 -12.97 -3.46
N GLY A 138 0.13 -12.65 -4.76
CA GLY A 138 1.23 -12.83 -5.69
C GLY A 138 2.46 -12.00 -5.34
N HIS A 139 2.28 -10.77 -4.83
CA HIS A 139 3.41 -9.97 -4.35
C HIS A 139 4.06 -10.59 -3.11
N ALA A 140 3.27 -11.09 -2.18
CA ALA A 140 3.78 -11.80 -1.00
C ALA A 140 4.63 -13.01 -1.41
N ALA A 141 4.05 -13.93 -2.18
CA ALA A 141 4.71 -15.14 -2.63
C ALA A 141 5.94 -14.88 -3.51
N ALA A 142 5.84 -13.97 -4.49
CA ALA A 142 6.95 -13.66 -5.39
C ALA A 142 8.14 -12.98 -4.71
N ASN A 143 7.92 -12.31 -3.57
CA ASN A 143 8.96 -11.62 -2.82
C ASN A 143 9.30 -12.29 -1.49
N MET A 144 8.59 -13.38 -1.13
CA MET A 144 8.75 -14.14 0.11
C MET A 144 8.75 -13.21 1.34
N MET A 145 7.69 -12.42 1.47
CA MET A 145 7.49 -11.52 2.60
C MET A 145 6.00 -11.26 2.84
N PRO A 146 5.59 -10.99 4.08
CA PRO A 146 4.19 -10.68 4.40
C PRO A 146 3.69 -9.45 3.65
N VAL A 147 2.43 -9.51 3.25
CA VAL A 147 1.68 -8.38 2.67
C VAL A 147 0.45 -8.12 3.51
N ILE A 148 0.31 -6.88 3.96
CA ILE A 148 -0.79 -6.40 4.77
C ILE A 148 -1.58 -5.38 3.96
N ALA A 149 -2.83 -5.71 3.64
CA ALA A 149 -3.73 -4.85 2.88
C ALA A 149 -4.91 -4.43 3.74
N SER A 150 -4.99 -3.13 4.03
CA SER A 150 -6.15 -2.54 4.70
C SER A 150 -7.05 -1.87 3.68
N ASN A 151 -8.34 -2.17 3.71
CA ASN A 151 -9.32 -1.61 2.79
C ASN A 151 -10.52 -1.03 3.53
N ARG A 152 -11.13 -0.06 2.92
CA ARG A 152 -12.35 0.61 3.36
C ARG A 152 -13.57 -0.29 3.19
N ILE A 153 -14.60 -0.07 4.00
CA ILE A 153 -15.95 -0.66 3.89
C ILE A 153 -17.00 0.42 3.67
N GLY A 154 -18.18 -0.01 3.26
CA GLY A 154 -19.37 0.82 3.17
C GLY A 154 -19.61 1.44 1.80
N ARG A 155 -20.72 2.17 1.70
CA ARG A 155 -21.15 2.83 0.45
C ARG A 155 -21.00 4.34 0.57
N GLU A 156 -20.45 4.96 -0.45
CA GLU A 156 -20.40 6.41 -0.60
C GLU A 156 -21.12 6.86 -1.86
N VAL A 157 -21.90 7.90 -1.71
CA VAL A 157 -22.63 8.55 -2.80
C VAL A 157 -22.13 9.98 -2.91
N PRO A 158 -21.87 10.50 -4.11
CA PRO A 158 -21.48 11.90 -4.28
C PRO A 158 -22.52 12.84 -3.69
N GLU A 159 -22.06 13.86 -2.98
CA GLU A 159 -22.91 14.86 -2.39
C GLU A 159 -23.80 15.54 -3.47
N GLY A 160 -25.10 15.69 -3.20
CA GLY A 160 -26.05 16.26 -4.14
C GLY A 160 -26.52 15.34 -5.27
N ASN A 161 -26.06 14.09 -5.34
CA ASN A 161 -26.50 13.12 -6.35
C ASN A 161 -26.95 11.80 -5.71
N GLN A 162 -28.12 11.82 -5.07
CA GLN A 162 -28.70 10.66 -4.38
C GLN A 162 -29.09 9.52 -5.33
N ASP A 163 -29.31 9.81 -6.61
CA ASP A 163 -29.63 8.82 -7.64
C ASP A 163 -28.39 8.07 -8.16
N SER A 164 -27.19 8.52 -7.78
CA SER A 164 -25.96 7.82 -8.12
C SER A 164 -25.89 6.44 -7.48
N LYS A 165 -25.44 5.44 -8.23
CA LYS A 165 -25.13 4.12 -7.66
C LYS A 165 -24.08 4.20 -6.55
N GLY A 166 -23.26 5.25 -6.55
CA GLY A 166 -22.17 5.45 -5.59
C GLY A 166 -21.08 4.40 -5.73
N MET A 167 -20.10 4.47 -4.81
CA MET A 167 -19.03 3.51 -4.68
C MET A 167 -19.31 2.59 -3.49
N VAL A 168 -19.21 1.29 -3.68
CA VAL A 168 -19.29 0.31 -2.59
C VAL A 168 -17.87 -0.23 -2.36
N PHE A 169 -17.26 0.21 -1.27
CA PHE A 169 -15.97 -0.33 -0.81
C PHE A 169 -16.20 -1.71 -0.24
N TYR A 170 -15.47 -2.70 -0.74
CA TYR A 170 -15.77 -4.09 -0.43
C TYR A 170 -14.95 -4.68 0.73
N GLY A 171 -14.30 -3.85 1.54
CA GLY A 171 -13.58 -4.32 2.73
C GLY A 171 -12.60 -5.43 2.40
N THR A 172 -12.82 -6.58 3.02
CA THR A 172 -12.00 -7.78 2.83
C THR A 172 -10.51 -7.57 3.05
N SER A 173 -10.15 -6.65 3.96
CA SER A 173 -8.77 -6.44 4.42
C SER A 173 -8.13 -7.76 4.82
N PHE A 174 -6.83 -7.94 4.59
CA PHE A 174 -6.18 -9.21 4.88
C PHE A 174 -4.70 -9.06 5.20
N ILE A 175 -4.16 -10.12 5.81
CA ILE A 175 -2.73 -10.36 6.00
C ILE A 175 -2.39 -11.66 5.28
N ALA A 176 -1.45 -11.60 4.33
CA ALA A 176 -0.89 -12.76 3.66
C ALA A 176 0.55 -13.00 4.15
N ASP A 177 0.94 -14.26 4.27
CA ASP A 177 2.29 -14.67 4.63
C ASP A 177 3.27 -14.63 3.43
N GLN A 178 4.51 -15.03 3.64
CA GLN A 178 5.57 -15.08 2.64
C GLN A 178 5.31 -16.07 1.50
N HIS A 179 4.37 -16.99 1.63
CA HIS A 179 3.95 -17.91 0.58
C HIS A 179 2.70 -17.41 -0.18
N GLY A 180 2.15 -16.26 0.25
CA GLY A 180 0.92 -15.70 -0.30
C GLY A 180 -0.34 -16.40 0.21
N GLU A 181 -0.26 -17.18 1.29
CA GLU A 181 -1.43 -17.74 1.94
C GLU A 181 -2.06 -16.72 2.88
N LEU A 182 -3.40 -16.72 2.93
CA LEU A 182 -4.12 -15.81 3.82
C LEU A 182 -4.01 -16.28 5.26
N VAL A 183 -3.32 -15.51 6.09
CA VAL A 183 -3.26 -15.75 7.54
C VAL A 183 -4.57 -15.37 8.20
N VAL A 184 -5.10 -14.21 7.81
CA VAL A 184 -6.39 -13.70 8.30
C VAL A 184 -6.99 -12.76 7.26
N GLN A 185 -8.32 -12.77 7.18
CA GLN A 185 -9.09 -11.90 6.30
C GLN A 185 -10.34 -11.39 7.01
N ALA A 186 -10.65 -10.10 6.84
CA ALA A 186 -11.88 -9.48 7.29
C ALA A 186 -13.06 -9.80 6.36
N ASP A 187 -14.27 -9.58 6.85
CA ASP A 187 -15.46 -9.54 6.02
C ASP A 187 -15.55 -8.25 5.18
N ASP A 188 -16.67 -8.04 4.51
CA ASP A 188 -16.90 -6.91 3.60
C ASP A 188 -17.77 -5.78 4.21
N HIS A 189 -18.11 -5.87 5.50
CA HIS A 189 -19.09 -4.96 6.11
C HIS A 189 -18.76 -4.52 7.55
N SER A 190 -17.86 -5.23 8.27
CA SER A 190 -17.55 -4.93 9.67
C SER A 190 -16.26 -4.13 9.81
N GLU A 191 -16.26 -3.14 10.71
CA GLU A 191 -15.01 -2.54 11.19
C GLU A 191 -14.32 -3.53 12.13
N CYS A 192 -13.07 -3.85 11.86
CA CYS A 192 -12.31 -4.80 12.68
C CYS A 192 -10.81 -4.51 12.68
N VAL A 193 -10.11 -5.11 13.63
CA VAL A 193 -8.65 -5.15 13.68
C VAL A 193 -8.20 -6.57 13.39
N LEU A 194 -7.32 -6.73 12.40
CA LEU A 194 -6.66 -7.99 12.09
C LEU A 194 -5.26 -8.00 12.70
N THR A 195 -4.84 -9.13 13.23
CA THR A 195 -3.50 -9.31 13.79
C THR A 195 -2.86 -10.59 13.28
N ALA A 196 -1.54 -10.54 13.05
CA ALA A 196 -0.69 -11.68 12.76
C ALA A 196 0.69 -11.42 13.36
N THR A 197 1.43 -12.49 13.63
CA THR A 197 2.80 -12.41 14.13
C THR A 197 3.72 -13.12 13.15
N PHE A 198 4.85 -12.51 12.86
CA PHE A 198 5.87 -13.06 11.98
C PHE A 198 7.23 -12.99 12.67
N ASP A 199 8.02 -14.05 12.55
CA ASP A 199 9.43 -14.05 12.90
C ASP A 199 10.23 -13.58 11.68
N LEU A 200 10.80 -12.38 11.75
CA LEU A 200 11.50 -11.77 10.62
C LEU A 200 12.83 -12.44 10.31
N ASP A 201 13.49 -13.02 11.32
CA ASP A 201 14.74 -13.77 11.13
C ASP A 201 14.47 -15.10 10.39
N GLU A 202 13.40 -15.81 10.79
CA GLU A 202 12.96 -17.03 10.10
C GLU A 202 12.58 -16.74 8.64
N LEU A 203 11.83 -15.67 8.39
CA LEU A 203 11.47 -15.23 7.04
C LEU A 203 12.70 -14.88 6.20
N ALA A 204 13.68 -14.21 6.79
CA ALA A 204 14.92 -13.85 6.10
C ALA A 204 15.75 -15.09 5.74
N ASP A 205 15.81 -16.07 6.65
CA ASP A 205 16.50 -17.35 6.42
C ASP A 205 15.84 -18.15 5.31
N GLU A 206 14.52 -18.30 5.34
CA GLU A 206 13.75 -18.98 4.31
C GLU A 206 13.95 -18.32 2.92
N ARG A 207 13.87 -16.98 2.85
CA ARG A 207 14.11 -16.23 1.62
C ARG A 207 15.52 -16.47 1.06
N ARG A 208 16.54 -16.55 1.91
CA ARG A 208 17.92 -16.85 1.50
C ARG A 208 18.04 -18.27 0.96
N GLN A 209 17.45 -19.25 1.66
CA GLN A 209 17.50 -20.67 1.27
C GLN A 209 16.78 -20.93 -0.04
N TRP A 210 15.63 -20.30 -0.27
CA TRP A 210 14.87 -20.44 -1.51
C TRP A 210 15.60 -19.89 -2.74
N GLY A 211 16.42 -18.86 -2.56
CA GLY A 211 17.39 -18.38 -3.54
C GLY A 211 16.83 -17.54 -4.69
N ILE A 212 15.54 -17.15 -4.70
CA ILE A 212 14.94 -16.39 -5.82
C ILE A 212 15.62 -15.04 -6.08
N PHE A 213 16.16 -14.39 -5.04
CA PHE A 213 16.88 -13.14 -5.21
C PHE A 213 18.31 -13.34 -5.72
N ARG A 214 18.97 -14.44 -5.36
CA ARG A 214 20.29 -14.84 -5.86
C ARG A 214 20.24 -15.16 -7.36
N ASP A 215 19.19 -15.84 -7.81
CA ASP A 215 19.06 -16.38 -9.16
C ASP A 215 18.45 -15.37 -10.13
N ARG A 216 18.22 -14.12 -9.69
CA ARG A 216 17.73 -13.04 -10.57
C ARG A 216 18.73 -12.73 -11.69
N ARG A 217 18.18 -12.38 -12.85
CA ARG A 217 18.93 -12.00 -14.06
C ARG A 217 18.59 -10.55 -14.47
N PRO A 218 19.04 -9.52 -13.71
CA PRO A 218 18.64 -8.11 -13.96
C PRO A 218 18.92 -7.65 -15.39
N GLU A 219 19.98 -8.16 -16.01
CA GLU A 219 20.36 -7.85 -17.40
C GLU A 219 19.29 -8.28 -18.44
N MET A 220 18.42 -9.23 -18.07
CA MET A 220 17.32 -9.71 -18.92
C MET A 220 16.03 -8.90 -18.76
N TYR A 221 15.96 -8.04 -17.75
CA TYR A 221 14.70 -7.35 -17.38
C TYR A 221 14.59 -5.93 -17.93
N LYS A 222 15.45 -5.52 -18.86
CA LYS A 222 15.46 -4.15 -19.41
C LYS A 222 14.11 -3.72 -20.00
N ILE A 223 13.35 -4.65 -20.54
CA ILE A 223 12.04 -4.40 -21.14
C ILE A 223 11.03 -3.80 -20.17
N ILE A 224 11.11 -4.13 -18.87
CA ILE A 224 10.17 -3.59 -17.87
C ILE A 224 10.41 -2.10 -17.58
N THR A 225 11.51 -1.52 -18.04
CA THR A 225 11.79 -0.08 -17.91
C THR A 225 11.33 0.73 -19.13
N THR A 226 10.57 0.11 -20.01
CA THR A 226 10.00 0.74 -21.22
C THR A 226 8.48 0.64 -21.21
N HIS A 227 7.80 1.47 -22.01
CA HIS A 227 6.34 1.35 -22.18
C HIS A 227 5.92 0.18 -23.10
N GLY A 228 6.85 -0.59 -23.57
CA GLY A 228 6.64 -1.72 -24.49
C GLY A 228 7.51 -1.62 -25.74
N VAL A 229 7.38 -2.61 -26.62
CA VAL A 229 8.07 -2.62 -27.91
C VAL A 229 7.16 -2.08 -29.01
N ASN A 230 7.71 -1.25 -29.87
CA ASN A 230 7.03 -0.86 -31.10
C ASN A 230 6.89 -2.11 -31.99
N ARG A 231 5.68 -2.37 -32.44
CA ARG A 231 5.41 -3.41 -33.45
C ARG A 231 5.72 -2.90 -34.83
#